data_51749d8582b75ca83a65685adeec1362
#
_entry.id   51749d8582b75ca83a65685adeec1362
#
_cell.length_a   1.000
_cell.length_b   1.000
_cell.length_c   1.000
_cell.angle_alpha   90.00
_cell.angle_beta   90.00
_cell.angle_gamma   90.00
#
_symmetry.space_group_name_H-M   'P 1'
#
loop_
_entity.id
_entity.type
_entity.pdbx_description
1 polymer ?
#
loop_
_entity_poly.entity_id
_entity_poly.type
_entity_poly.pdbx_seq_one_letter_code
_entity_poly.pdbx_strand_id
1 'polypeptide(L)'
;KFPYHLSNRKSFAMHRSFPIIIVICLIIPISFVKPTIQKISNNSSSRALATQFLTLQNGARATLRLRPLVWDAKLERYATLYANQRRKDCALVHSNGPYGENIFWGSGDGWTPAQAAAAWISERDWYSYRANSCARGEECGHFTQIVWKNTMRVGCARVTCLRGKGVFMTCNYDPPGNFIGERPY
;
A
#
# COMPACT_ATOMS: atom_id res chain seq x y z
N LYS A 1 59.40 43.92 36.81
CA LYS A 1 59.41 44.84 38.00
C LYS A 1 58.01 44.85 38.58
N PHE A 2 57.92 44.38 39.82
CA PHE A 2 56.78 44.46 40.77
C PHE A 2 56.48 45.90 41.14
N PRO A 3 55.42 46.25 41.95
CA PRO A 3 54.82 45.50 43.08
C PRO A 3 53.28 45.64 43.26
N TYR A 4 52.73 44.69 44.00
CA TYR A 4 51.65 44.62 44.98
C TYR A 4 50.78 45.85 45.33
N HIS A 5 49.45 45.64 45.44
CA HIS A 5 48.70 46.09 46.57
C HIS A 5 47.50 45.23 46.91
N LEU A 6 47.49 44.69 48.12
CA LEU A 6 46.37 44.01 48.76
C LEU A 6 45.32 45.01 49.21
N SER A 7 44.03 44.75 48.95
CA SER A 7 42.96 45.38 49.71
C SER A 7 41.88 44.36 50.05
N ASN A 8 41.81 44.20 51.37
CA ASN A 8 40.92 43.32 52.10
C ASN A 8 39.48 43.94 52.10
N ARG A 9 38.46 43.32 51.54
CA ARG A 9 37.08 43.68 51.83
C ARG A 9 36.28 42.45 52.23
N LYS A 10 35.79 42.48 53.45
CA LYS A 10 34.91 41.54 54.10
C LYS A 10 33.60 41.49 53.29
N SER A 11 33.22 40.31 52.84
CA SER A 11 31.92 40.07 52.22
C SER A 11 30.92 39.62 53.26
N PHE A 12 29.86 40.37 53.40
CA PHE A 12 28.68 40.01 54.19
C PHE A 12 27.87 38.93 53.43
N ALA A 13 27.80 37.77 54.04
CA ALA A 13 26.90 36.72 53.53
C ALA A 13 25.45 37.02 53.90
N MET A 14 24.67 37.42 52.92
CA MET A 14 23.22 37.57 53.06
C MET A 14 22.57 36.26 52.65
N HIS A 15 22.08 35.52 53.62
CA HIS A 15 21.32 34.28 53.45
C HIS A 15 19.94 34.64 52.93
N ARG A 16 19.71 34.46 51.61
CA ARG A 16 18.37 34.50 51.03
C ARG A 16 17.87 33.06 50.89
N SER A 17 16.94 32.69 51.77
CA SER A 17 16.15 31.48 51.65
C SER A 17 15.17 31.66 50.47
N PHE A 18 15.41 30.93 49.36
CA PHE A 18 14.44 30.81 48.30
C PHE A 18 13.47 29.66 48.61
N PRO A 19 12.15 29.84 48.53
CA PRO A 19 11.24 28.73 48.69
C PRO A 19 11.41 27.78 47.49
N ILE A 20 11.65 26.50 47.78
CA ILE A 20 11.66 25.43 46.79
C ILE A 20 10.21 25.26 46.30
N ILE A 21 9.91 25.83 45.13
CA ILE A 21 8.65 25.51 44.43
C ILE A 21 8.86 24.12 43.80
N ILE A 22 8.31 23.09 44.45
CA ILE A 22 8.22 21.74 43.84
C ILE A 22 7.21 21.84 42.74
N VAL A 23 7.66 22.01 41.48
CA VAL A 23 6.82 21.83 40.29
C VAL A 23 6.66 20.34 40.14
N ILE A 24 5.52 19.81 40.62
CA ILE A 24 5.09 18.45 40.31
C ILE A 24 4.71 18.46 38.84
N CYS A 25 5.66 18.15 37.95
CA CYS A 25 5.36 17.78 36.58
C CYS A 25 4.54 16.47 36.58
N LEU A 26 3.23 16.61 36.49
CA LEU A 26 2.36 15.46 36.14
C LEU A 26 2.77 14.98 34.76
N ILE A 27 3.66 14.00 34.70
CA ILE A 27 4.00 13.29 33.50
C ILE A 27 2.80 12.40 33.17
N ILE A 28 1.83 12.95 32.41
CA ILE A 28 0.76 12.15 31.83
C ILE A 28 1.45 11.24 30.80
N PRO A 29 1.38 9.92 30.93
CA PRO A 29 2.02 9.03 29.97
C PRO A 29 1.35 9.19 28.60
N ILE A 30 2.12 9.71 27.64
CA ILE A 30 1.73 9.93 26.24
C ILE A 30 1.42 8.58 25.52
N SER A 31 1.56 7.45 26.22
CA SER A 31 1.43 6.10 25.65
C SER A 31 0.03 5.74 25.13
N PHE A 32 -1.04 6.45 25.51
CA PHE A 32 -2.40 6.11 25.11
C PHE A 32 -2.88 6.72 23.79
N VAL A 33 -2.16 7.71 23.23
CA VAL A 33 -2.60 8.40 22.00
C VAL A 33 -2.08 7.70 20.73
N LYS A 34 -0.96 7.00 20.81
CA LYS A 34 -0.31 6.36 19.65
C LYS A 34 -1.15 5.32 18.89
N PRO A 35 -1.88 4.37 19.53
CA PRO A 35 -2.60 3.33 18.79
C PRO A 35 -3.76 3.87 17.97
N THR A 36 -4.43 4.93 18.43
CA THR A 36 -5.59 5.51 17.73
C THR A 36 -5.16 6.26 16.47
N ILE A 37 -4.10 7.05 16.53
CA ILE A 37 -3.56 7.80 15.38
C ILE A 37 -3.05 6.82 14.31
N GLN A 38 -2.33 5.79 14.72
CA GLN A 38 -1.81 4.77 13.80
C GLN A 38 -2.93 4.02 13.08
N LYS A 39 -4.01 3.67 13.78
CA LYS A 39 -5.16 2.99 13.20
C LYS A 39 -5.92 3.87 12.19
N ILE A 40 -6.06 5.17 12.47
CA ILE A 40 -6.69 6.14 11.55
C ILE A 40 -5.84 6.31 10.29
N SER A 41 -4.52 6.48 10.42
CA SER A 41 -3.59 6.62 9.30
C SER A 41 -3.60 5.38 8.40
N ASN A 42 -3.54 4.18 8.96
CA ASN A 42 -3.56 2.94 8.19
C ASN A 42 -4.88 2.76 7.42
N ASN A 43 -6.01 3.11 8.01
CA ASN A 43 -7.32 3.01 7.36
C ASN A 43 -7.46 4.01 6.18
N SER A 44 -6.93 5.21 6.33
CA SER A 44 -6.90 6.22 5.26
C SER A 44 -6.04 5.76 4.09
N SER A 45 -4.86 5.22 4.35
CA SER A 45 -3.94 4.70 3.33
C SER A 45 -4.53 3.50 2.57
N SER A 46 -5.12 2.54 3.28
CA SER A 46 -5.81 1.40 2.67
C SER A 46 -6.98 1.83 1.79
N ARG A 47 -7.80 2.79 2.25
CA ARG A 47 -8.90 3.33 1.46
C ARG A 47 -8.42 4.02 0.18
N ALA A 48 -7.35 4.82 0.24
CA ALA A 48 -6.77 5.49 -0.91
C ALA A 48 -6.24 4.49 -1.94
N LEU A 49 -5.57 3.43 -1.49
CA LEU A 49 -5.08 2.34 -2.33
C LEU A 49 -6.25 1.59 -2.99
N ALA A 50 -7.28 1.25 -2.22
CA ALA A 50 -8.49 0.59 -2.73
C ALA A 50 -9.17 1.42 -3.82
N THR A 51 -9.34 2.72 -3.59
CA THR A 51 -9.94 3.63 -4.56
C THR A 51 -9.18 3.64 -5.88
N GLN A 52 -7.85 3.74 -5.85
CA GLN A 52 -7.03 3.80 -7.05
C GLN A 52 -7.13 2.52 -7.89
N PHE A 53 -7.19 1.33 -7.28
CA PHE A 53 -7.39 0.08 -8.01
C PHE A 53 -8.83 -0.08 -8.51
N LEU A 54 -9.82 0.15 -7.64
CA LEU A 54 -11.22 -0.09 -7.96
C LEU A 54 -11.77 0.83 -9.05
N THR A 55 -11.40 2.10 -9.05
CA THR A 55 -11.96 3.08 -9.99
C THR A 55 -11.76 2.64 -11.44
N LEU A 56 -10.55 2.27 -11.81
CA LEU A 56 -10.25 1.86 -13.18
C LEU A 56 -10.81 0.47 -13.52
N GLN A 57 -10.65 -0.48 -12.61
CA GLN A 57 -11.18 -1.84 -12.83
C GLN A 57 -12.70 -1.82 -12.95
N ASN A 58 -13.40 -1.10 -12.10
CA ASN A 58 -14.86 -0.96 -12.18
C ASN A 58 -15.29 -0.12 -13.38
N GLY A 59 -14.49 0.84 -13.82
CA GLY A 59 -14.69 1.54 -15.09
C GLY A 59 -14.69 0.56 -16.28
N ALA A 60 -13.68 -0.31 -16.36
CA ALA A 60 -13.61 -1.34 -17.40
C ALA A 60 -14.80 -2.30 -17.33
N ARG A 61 -15.20 -2.76 -16.15
CA ARG A 61 -16.36 -3.61 -15.95
C ARG A 61 -17.68 -2.94 -16.38
N ALA A 62 -17.83 -1.66 -16.06
CA ALA A 62 -19.02 -0.89 -16.43
C ALA A 62 -19.21 -0.78 -17.95
N THR A 63 -18.14 -0.67 -18.75
CA THR A 63 -18.23 -0.66 -20.22
C THR A 63 -18.83 -1.95 -20.79
N LEU A 64 -18.71 -3.05 -20.03
CA LEU A 64 -19.22 -4.37 -20.38
C LEU A 64 -20.52 -4.72 -19.61
N ARG A 65 -21.12 -3.75 -18.91
CA ARG A 65 -22.33 -3.92 -18.09
C ARG A 65 -22.22 -5.00 -17.02
N LEU A 66 -21.00 -5.22 -16.51
CA LEU A 66 -20.73 -6.17 -15.43
C LEU A 66 -20.91 -5.51 -14.06
N ARG A 67 -21.25 -6.32 -13.06
CA ARG A 67 -21.33 -5.87 -11.67
C ARG A 67 -19.97 -5.34 -11.23
N PRO A 68 -19.91 -4.23 -10.46
CA PRO A 68 -18.65 -3.73 -9.94
C PRO A 68 -18.04 -4.71 -8.95
N LEU A 69 -16.69 -4.72 -8.92
CA LEU A 69 -15.93 -5.39 -7.86
C LEU A 69 -16.09 -4.64 -6.54
N VAL A 70 -16.17 -5.39 -5.45
CA VAL A 70 -16.18 -4.85 -4.07
C VAL A 70 -14.84 -5.15 -3.43
N TRP A 71 -14.31 -4.15 -2.68
CA TRP A 71 -13.06 -4.35 -1.93
C TRP A 71 -13.27 -5.31 -0.77
N ASP A 72 -12.35 -6.27 -0.65
CA ASP A 72 -12.39 -7.28 0.40
C ASP A 72 -11.11 -7.22 1.25
N ALA A 73 -11.28 -6.96 2.54
CA ALA A 73 -10.15 -6.84 3.47
C ALA A 73 -9.40 -8.17 3.71
N LYS A 74 -10.02 -9.33 3.48
CA LYS A 74 -9.33 -10.63 3.56
C LYS A 74 -8.40 -10.80 2.37
N LEU A 75 -8.87 -10.45 1.17
CA LEU A 75 -8.05 -10.46 -0.04
C LEU A 75 -6.93 -9.42 0.03
N GLU A 76 -7.20 -8.21 0.56
CA GLU A 76 -6.17 -7.20 0.79
C GLU A 76 -5.05 -7.72 1.72
N ARG A 77 -5.42 -8.39 2.82
CA ARG A 77 -4.42 -9.00 3.72
C ARG A 77 -3.62 -10.08 3.02
N TYR A 78 -4.27 -10.93 2.23
CA TYR A 78 -3.58 -11.97 1.45
C TYR A 78 -2.59 -11.35 0.47
N ALA A 79 -3.04 -10.37 -0.33
CA ALA A 79 -2.20 -9.61 -1.26
C ALA A 79 -1.00 -8.95 -0.54
N THR A 80 -1.25 -8.36 0.64
CA THR A 80 -0.20 -7.70 1.44
C THR A 80 0.86 -8.69 1.92
N LEU A 81 0.45 -9.86 2.40
CA LEU A 81 1.37 -10.91 2.84
C LEU A 81 2.25 -11.37 1.67
N TYR A 82 1.63 -11.65 0.53
CA TYR A 82 2.36 -12.08 -0.66
C TYR A 82 3.29 -10.99 -1.22
N ALA A 83 2.80 -9.77 -1.36
CA ALA A 83 3.63 -8.64 -1.83
C ALA A 83 4.86 -8.43 -0.94
N ASN A 84 4.73 -8.58 0.39
CA ASN A 84 5.87 -8.48 1.30
C ASN A 84 6.91 -9.61 1.11
N GLN A 85 6.51 -10.81 0.71
CA GLN A 85 7.45 -11.87 0.33
C GLN A 85 8.25 -11.47 -0.92
N ARG A 86 7.59 -10.85 -1.90
CA ARG A 86 8.20 -10.38 -3.15
C ARG A 86 9.10 -9.16 -3.02
N ARG A 87 9.07 -8.43 -1.90
CA ARG A 87 9.92 -7.24 -1.67
C ARG A 87 11.42 -7.51 -1.84
N LYS A 88 11.87 -8.73 -1.65
CA LYS A 88 13.31 -9.10 -1.73
C LYS A 88 13.82 -9.14 -3.16
N ASP A 89 13.01 -9.62 -4.09
CA ASP A 89 13.40 -9.90 -5.47
C ASP A 89 12.58 -9.15 -6.50
N CYS A 90 11.36 -8.73 -6.18
CA CYS A 90 10.40 -8.08 -7.08
C CYS A 90 10.06 -8.95 -8.32
N ALA A 91 10.21 -10.27 -8.19
CA ALA A 91 9.95 -11.18 -9.29
C ALA A 91 8.46 -11.27 -9.61
N LEU A 92 8.14 -11.26 -10.91
CA LEU A 92 6.78 -11.48 -11.42
C LEU A 92 6.46 -12.99 -11.36
N VAL A 93 6.21 -13.49 -10.16
CA VAL A 93 5.83 -14.88 -9.90
C VAL A 93 4.50 -14.88 -9.18
N HIS A 94 3.57 -15.71 -9.60
CA HIS A 94 2.26 -15.85 -8.96
C HIS A 94 2.36 -16.53 -7.60
N SER A 95 1.40 -16.21 -6.71
CA SER A 95 1.33 -16.78 -5.35
C SER A 95 0.94 -18.26 -5.33
N ASN A 96 0.36 -18.76 -6.41
CA ASN A 96 -0.23 -20.10 -6.52
C ASN A 96 -1.29 -20.37 -5.44
N GLY A 97 -1.98 -19.34 -5.00
CA GLY A 97 -3.07 -19.42 -4.02
C GLY A 97 -4.42 -19.74 -4.65
N PRO A 98 -5.49 -19.77 -3.85
CA PRO A 98 -6.84 -20.18 -4.31
C PRO A 98 -7.60 -19.07 -5.03
N TYR A 99 -7.02 -17.92 -5.25
CA TYR A 99 -7.64 -16.75 -5.84
C TYR A 99 -7.14 -16.51 -7.26
N GLY A 100 -7.92 -15.80 -8.09
CA GLY A 100 -7.39 -15.18 -9.27
C GLY A 100 -6.36 -14.11 -8.88
N GLU A 101 -5.38 -13.85 -9.71
CA GLU A 101 -4.30 -12.95 -9.35
C GLU A 101 -3.76 -12.18 -10.54
N ASN A 102 -3.67 -10.86 -10.41
CA ASN A 102 -2.90 -10.00 -11.30
C ASN A 102 -1.67 -9.49 -10.57
N ILE A 103 -0.52 -9.52 -11.22
CA ILE A 103 0.74 -9.00 -10.69
C ILE A 103 1.32 -7.93 -11.61
N PHE A 104 2.04 -6.98 -11.02
CA PHE A 104 2.68 -5.88 -11.72
C PHE A 104 4.05 -5.59 -11.09
N TRP A 105 5.00 -5.29 -11.93
CA TRP A 105 6.30 -4.73 -11.52
C TRP A 105 6.63 -3.52 -12.37
N GLY A 106 7.22 -2.50 -11.75
CA GLY A 106 7.75 -1.33 -12.42
C GLY A 106 9.05 -0.87 -11.78
N SER A 107 10.01 -0.45 -12.59
CA SER A 107 11.29 0.09 -12.12
C SER A 107 11.09 1.47 -11.48
N GLY A 108 11.89 1.78 -10.45
CA GLY A 108 11.70 3.00 -9.64
C GLY A 108 10.53 2.86 -8.65
N ASP A 109 10.27 3.90 -7.88
CA ASP A 109 9.29 3.88 -6.77
C ASP A 109 7.99 4.65 -7.04
N GLY A 110 7.92 5.36 -8.17
CA GLY A 110 6.83 6.27 -8.53
C GLY A 110 5.55 5.61 -9.04
N TRP A 111 5.54 4.29 -9.26
CA TRP A 111 4.36 3.60 -9.81
C TRP A 111 3.19 3.59 -8.85
N THR A 112 2.02 4.00 -9.36
CA THR A 112 0.77 4.06 -8.63
C THR A 112 -0.12 2.85 -8.90
N PRO A 113 -1.07 2.50 -7.99
CA PRO A 113 -2.07 1.48 -8.23
C PRO A 113 -2.92 1.73 -9.49
N ALA A 114 -3.22 3.00 -9.79
CA ALA A 114 -3.95 3.37 -11.00
C ALA A 114 -3.17 3.03 -12.28
N GLN A 115 -1.85 3.24 -12.29
CA GLN A 115 -1.02 2.89 -13.45
C GLN A 115 -0.92 1.37 -13.65
N ALA A 116 -0.81 0.59 -12.59
CA ALA A 116 -0.85 -0.88 -12.69
C ALA A 116 -2.21 -1.35 -13.24
N ALA A 117 -3.32 -0.85 -12.71
CA ALA A 117 -4.65 -1.17 -13.20
C ALA A 117 -4.84 -0.76 -14.67
N ALA A 118 -4.32 0.40 -15.08
CA ALA A 118 -4.37 0.87 -16.46
C ALA A 118 -3.58 -0.06 -17.40
N ALA A 119 -2.39 -0.49 -16.99
CA ALA A 119 -1.57 -1.44 -17.75
C ALA A 119 -2.30 -2.77 -17.97
N TRP A 120 -2.91 -3.34 -16.92
CA TRP A 120 -3.72 -4.56 -17.05
C TRP A 120 -4.94 -4.38 -17.94
N ILE A 121 -5.61 -3.23 -17.89
CA ILE A 121 -6.81 -2.94 -18.69
C ILE A 121 -6.44 -2.70 -20.15
N SER A 122 -5.26 -2.17 -20.47
CA SER A 122 -4.83 -1.95 -21.86
C SER A 122 -4.69 -3.24 -22.66
N GLU A 123 -4.53 -4.39 -22.00
CA GLU A 123 -4.53 -5.71 -22.65
C GLU A 123 -5.83 -6.04 -23.38
N ARG A 124 -6.93 -5.31 -23.11
CA ARG A 124 -8.20 -5.41 -23.86
C ARG A 124 -8.02 -5.25 -25.35
N ASP A 125 -7.04 -4.48 -25.79
CA ASP A 125 -6.81 -4.18 -27.20
C ASP A 125 -6.27 -5.40 -27.95
N TRP A 126 -5.76 -6.38 -27.22
CA TRP A 126 -5.24 -7.65 -27.72
C TRP A 126 -6.21 -8.84 -27.56
N TYR A 127 -7.30 -8.66 -26.79
CA TYR A 127 -8.26 -9.73 -26.53
C TYR A 127 -9.39 -9.76 -27.55
N SER A 128 -9.53 -10.88 -28.24
CA SER A 128 -10.67 -11.13 -29.12
C SER A 128 -11.77 -11.91 -28.41
N TYR A 129 -12.85 -11.25 -28.02
CA TYR A 129 -13.99 -11.93 -27.41
C TYR A 129 -14.63 -13.02 -28.32
N ARG A 130 -14.72 -12.73 -29.61
CA ARG A 130 -15.31 -13.69 -30.59
C ARG A 130 -14.51 -14.99 -30.65
N ALA A 131 -13.19 -14.89 -30.74
CA ALA A 131 -12.30 -16.05 -30.78
C ALA A 131 -11.98 -16.62 -29.39
N ASN A 132 -12.29 -15.90 -28.29
CA ASN A 132 -11.86 -16.19 -26.94
C ASN A 132 -10.34 -16.41 -26.84
N SER A 133 -9.59 -15.53 -27.44
CA SER A 133 -8.13 -15.65 -27.53
C SER A 133 -7.43 -14.30 -27.47
N CYS A 134 -6.18 -14.32 -27.07
CA CYS A 134 -5.27 -13.20 -27.13
C CYS A 134 -4.55 -13.14 -28.49
N ALA A 135 -4.17 -11.95 -28.94
CA ALA A 135 -3.31 -11.78 -30.10
C ALA A 135 -1.97 -12.51 -29.88
N ARG A 136 -1.39 -13.01 -30.98
CA ARG A 136 -0.17 -13.81 -30.91
C ARG A 136 1.00 -12.99 -30.34
N GLY A 137 1.59 -13.48 -29.28
CA GLY A 137 2.72 -12.85 -28.60
C GLY A 137 2.34 -11.81 -27.55
N GLU A 138 1.04 -11.58 -27.33
CA GLU A 138 0.52 -10.62 -26.37
C GLU A 138 -0.07 -11.31 -25.12
N GLU A 139 -0.21 -10.54 -24.05
CA GLU A 139 -0.85 -10.95 -22.80
C GLU A 139 -2.27 -10.37 -22.72
N CYS A 140 -3.23 -11.15 -22.25
CA CYS A 140 -4.61 -10.70 -22.02
C CYS A 140 -5.15 -11.15 -20.66
N GLY A 141 -4.39 -11.93 -19.93
CA GLY A 141 -4.83 -12.59 -18.70
C GLY A 141 -5.22 -11.63 -17.60
N HIS A 142 -4.55 -10.48 -17.51
CA HIS A 142 -4.87 -9.49 -16.50
C HIS A 142 -6.21 -8.80 -16.83
N PHE A 143 -6.44 -8.42 -18.10
CA PHE A 143 -7.71 -7.84 -18.50
C PHE A 143 -8.86 -8.82 -18.30
N THR A 144 -8.73 -10.07 -18.77
CA THR A 144 -9.81 -11.06 -18.68
C THR A 144 -10.16 -11.40 -17.24
N GLN A 145 -9.17 -11.40 -16.32
CA GLN A 145 -9.43 -11.55 -14.89
C GLN A 145 -10.24 -10.36 -14.33
N ILE A 146 -9.89 -9.13 -14.69
CA ILE A 146 -10.62 -7.92 -14.24
C ILE A 146 -12.09 -7.98 -14.68
N VAL A 147 -12.35 -8.41 -15.90
CA VAL A 147 -13.70 -8.45 -16.46
C VAL A 147 -14.36 -9.81 -16.36
N TRP A 148 -13.83 -10.69 -15.51
CA TRP A 148 -14.46 -11.99 -15.27
C TRP A 148 -15.81 -11.82 -14.58
N LYS A 149 -16.90 -12.24 -15.26
CA LYS A 149 -18.28 -11.96 -14.83
C LYS A 149 -18.61 -12.47 -13.44
N ASN A 150 -18.07 -13.62 -13.08
CA ASN A 150 -18.35 -14.26 -11.79
C ASN A 150 -17.46 -13.73 -10.65
N THR A 151 -16.40 -12.99 -10.93
CA THR A 151 -15.57 -12.35 -9.92
C THR A 151 -16.35 -11.19 -9.29
N MET A 152 -16.42 -11.18 -7.96
CA MET A 152 -17.19 -10.20 -7.19
C MET A 152 -16.33 -9.36 -6.25
N ARG A 153 -15.22 -9.89 -5.77
CA ARG A 153 -14.38 -9.25 -4.75
C ARG A 153 -12.94 -9.13 -5.24
N VAL A 154 -12.27 -8.09 -4.76
CA VAL A 154 -10.87 -7.86 -5.03
C VAL A 154 -10.20 -7.25 -3.80
N GLY A 155 -8.95 -7.59 -3.57
CA GLY A 155 -8.08 -6.94 -2.59
C GLY A 155 -6.67 -6.91 -3.14
N CYS A 156 -6.02 -5.76 -3.01
CA CYS A 156 -4.71 -5.54 -3.62
C CYS A 156 -3.70 -4.99 -2.62
N ALA A 157 -2.43 -5.10 -2.98
CA ALA A 157 -1.33 -4.53 -2.23
C ALA A 157 -0.28 -3.91 -3.16
N ARG A 158 0.42 -2.92 -2.64
CA ARG A 158 1.58 -2.27 -3.26
C ARG A 158 2.73 -2.26 -2.27
N VAL A 159 3.91 -2.67 -2.69
CA VAL A 159 5.14 -2.59 -1.90
C VAL A 159 6.27 -2.01 -2.72
N THR A 160 7.14 -1.23 -2.08
CA THR A 160 8.43 -0.84 -2.64
C THR A 160 9.44 -1.94 -2.36
N CYS A 161 10.11 -2.38 -3.40
CA CYS A 161 11.09 -3.45 -3.34
C CYS A 161 12.40 -2.99 -2.71
N LEU A 162 13.09 -3.92 -2.05
CA LEU A 162 14.37 -3.62 -1.41
C LEU A 162 15.45 -3.30 -2.45
N ARG A 163 16.43 -2.51 -2.05
CA ARG A 163 17.62 -2.16 -2.88
C ARG A 163 17.26 -1.47 -4.20
N GLY A 164 16.23 -0.65 -4.21
CA GLY A 164 15.84 0.11 -5.41
C GLY A 164 15.33 -0.73 -6.58
N LYS A 165 14.89 -1.97 -6.34
CA LYS A 165 14.40 -2.88 -7.39
C LYS A 165 13.02 -2.50 -7.97
N GLY A 166 12.46 -1.37 -7.57
CA GLY A 166 11.19 -0.88 -8.07
C GLY A 166 10.01 -1.14 -7.15
N VAL A 167 8.85 -1.30 -7.74
CA VAL A 167 7.56 -1.52 -7.06
C VAL A 167 6.95 -2.82 -7.54
N PHE A 168 6.44 -3.60 -6.60
CA PHE A 168 5.61 -4.78 -6.87
C PHE A 168 4.18 -4.52 -6.39
N MET A 169 3.21 -4.89 -7.22
CA MET A 169 1.79 -4.82 -6.88
C MET A 169 1.12 -6.14 -7.23
N THR A 170 0.13 -6.52 -6.42
CA THR A 170 -0.70 -7.69 -6.69
C THR A 170 -2.15 -7.41 -6.31
N CYS A 171 -3.09 -7.90 -7.12
CA CYS A 171 -4.51 -7.96 -6.82
C CYS A 171 -4.97 -9.40 -6.81
N ASN A 172 -5.70 -9.80 -5.78
CA ASN A 172 -6.33 -11.10 -5.69
C ASN A 172 -7.84 -10.99 -5.84
N TYR A 173 -8.43 -11.91 -6.59
CA TYR A 173 -9.82 -11.88 -7.06
C TYR A 173 -10.59 -13.11 -6.58
N ASP A 174 -11.82 -12.90 -6.12
CA ASP A 174 -12.66 -13.97 -5.62
C ASP A 174 -14.12 -13.82 -6.07
N PRO A 175 -14.72 -14.84 -6.66
CA PRO A 175 -14.14 -16.08 -7.19
C PRO A 175 -13.03 -15.82 -8.23
N PRO A 176 -12.08 -16.76 -8.42
CA PRO A 176 -11.06 -16.67 -9.47
C PRO A 176 -11.71 -16.67 -10.85
N GLY A 177 -10.99 -16.12 -11.82
CA GLY A 177 -11.34 -16.15 -13.23
C GLY A 177 -10.34 -16.93 -14.06
N ASN A 178 -10.37 -16.66 -15.36
CA ASN A 178 -9.44 -17.23 -16.35
C ASN A 178 -9.45 -18.75 -16.44
N PHE A 179 -10.64 -19.38 -16.28
CA PHE A 179 -10.78 -20.81 -16.52
C PHE A 179 -10.61 -21.11 -18.01
N ILE A 180 -9.79 -22.13 -18.29
CA ILE A 180 -9.46 -22.53 -19.67
C ILE A 180 -10.74 -22.90 -20.43
N GLY A 181 -10.91 -22.30 -21.62
CA GLY A 181 -12.05 -22.53 -22.49
C GLY A 181 -13.28 -21.66 -22.17
N GLU A 182 -13.33 -21.00 -21.00
CA GLU A 182 -14.45 -20.11 -20.66
C GLU A 182 -14.20 -18.67 -21.13
N ARG A 183 -15.30 -17.97 -21.42
CA ARG A 183 -15.26 -16.52 -21.72
C ARG A 183 -15.38 -15.71 -20.45
N PRO A 184 -14.70 -14.55 -20.37
CA PRO A 184 -14.74 -13.72 -19.17
C PRO A 184 -16.11 -13.08 -18.93
N TYR A 185 -16.91 -12.81 -20.01
CA TYR A 185 -18.23 -12.17 -19.93
C TYR A 185 -19.16 -12.59 -21.06
#